data_bb5e2c2cbe74bd7202ee58f34030149c
#
_entry.id   bb5e2c2cbe74bd7202ee58f34030149c
#
_cell.length_a   1.000
_cell.length_b   1.000
_cell.length_c   1.000
_cell.angle_alpha   90.00
_cell.angle_beta   90.00
_cell.angle_gamma   90.00
#
_symmetry.space_group_name_H-M   'P 1'
#
loop_
_entity.id
_entity.type
_entity.pdbx_description
1 polymer ?
#
loop_
_entity_poly.entity_id
_entity_poly.type
_entity_poly.pdbx_seq_one_letter_code
_entity_poly.pdbx_strand_id
1 'polypeptide(L)'
;GSEMCIRDRSNTMTGKFSLSYKPIKDLTLTANLTPTVGTVSIKEMKKAIPVYDAYETDVMLGYVSGYTSNSLSEERRNIKSLEKQFIATYDKTFSKVHNFNAMVGYEDYSYTYETMSGSTNDMSLSSFPYLDLANKNALAVAGNSYQNAYRSFFGRVMYNYDSRYYLQINAREDGSSRFHKDHRWGFFPSASVGWVISNEKFMQNITPISYLKFRASIGTLGNERIGNYPYQTYISFNNAIMYD
;
A
#
# COMPACT_ATOMS: atom_id res chain seq x y z
N GLY A 1 -17.18 30.06 17.12
CA GLY A 1 -16.53 28.80 17.49
C GLY A 1 -16.80 27.71 16.45
N SER A 2 -15.86 26.82 16.19
CA SER A 2 -16.07 25.74 15.21
C SER A 2 -17.07 24.72 15.75
N GLU A 3 -18.17 24.56 15.05
CA GLU A 3 -19.27 23.66 15.39
C GLU A 3 -18.93 22.18 15.14
N MET A 4 -17.82 21.92 14.48
CA MET A 4 -17.24 20.62 14.26
C MET A 4 -15.77 20.63 14.64
N CYS A 5 -15.33 19.62 15.39
CA CYS A 5 -13.94 19.40 15.72
C CYS A 5 -13.51 18.01 15.24
N ILE A 6 -12.55 17.97 14.35
CA ILE A 6 -11.90 16.71 13.90
C ILE A 6 -10.47 16.75 14.40
N ARG A 7 -10.05 15.66 15.05
CA ARG A 7 -8.67 15.45 15.45
C ARG A 7 -8.21 14.11 14.92
N ASP A 8 -7.30 14.15 13.95
CA ASP A 8 -6.65 13.00 13.38
C ASP A 8 -5.20 12.93 13.83
N ARG A 9 -4.76 11.76 14.23
CA ARG A 9 -3.37 11.47 14.52
C ARG A 9 -2.99 10.18 13.84
N SER A 10 -1.97 10.23 12.99
CA SER A 10 -1.38 9.07 12.35
C SER A 10 0.09 8.96 12.74
N ASN A 11 0.49 7.79 13.22
CA ASN A 11 1.88 7.47 13.49
C ASN A 11 2.23 6.21 12.71
N THR A 12 3.33 6.26 11.97
CA THR A 12 3.85 5.11 11.24
C THR A 12 5.34 4.98 11.51
N MET A 13 5.77 3.79 11.89
CA MET A 13 7.16 3.44 12.08
C MET A 13 7.51 2.31 11.11
N THR A 14 8.55 2.52 10.31
CA THR A 14 9.12 1.52 9.41
C THR A 14 10.59 1.34 9.74
N GLY A 15 11.00 0.10 9.96
CA GLY A 15 12.39 -0.28 10.10
C GLY A 15 12.83 -1.08 8.86
N LYS A 16 14.09 -0.95 8.44
CA LYS A 16 14.69 -1.81 7.43
C LYS A 16 16.00 -2.37 7.94
N PHE A 17 16.08 -3.69 7.98
CA PHE A 17 17.29 -4.43 8.33
C PHE A 17 17.79 -5.13 7.07
N SER A 18 19.04 -4.90 6.71
CA SER A 18 19.65 -5.48 5.52
C SER A 18 20.95 -6.19 5.92
N LEU A 19 21.10 -7.42 5.47
CA LEU A 19 22.32 -8.20 5.59
C LEU A 19 22.80 -8.57 4.20
N SER A 20 24.03 -8.21 3.85
CA SER A 20 24.66 -8.57 2.57
C SER A 20 25.91 -9.41 2.85
N TYR A 21 26.03 -10.52 2.12
CA TYR A 21 27.14 -11.44 2.21
C TYR A 21 27.69 -11.77 0.82
N LYS A 22 29.00 -11.73 0.67
CA LYS A 22 29.70 -12.06 -0.59
C LYS A 22 30.50 -13.34 -0.41
N PRO A 23 29.92 -14.51 -0.70
CA PRO A 23 30.63 -15.79 -0.58
C PRO A 23 31.79 -15.92 -1.58
N ILE A 24 31.67 -15.31 -2.74
CA ILE A 24 32.69 -15.20 -3.77
C ILE A 24 32.66 -13.80 -4.39
N LYS A 25 33.73 -13.41 -5.08
CA LYS A 25 33.94 -12.06 -5.60
C LYS A 25 32.78 -11.51 -6.42
N ASP A 26 32.17 -12.36 -7.25
CA ASP A 26 31.17 -11.94 -8.25
C ASP A 26 29.72 -12.21 -7.78
N LEU A 27 29.49 -12.80 -6.59
CA LEU A 27 28.18 -13.14 -6.05
C LEU A 27 27.89 -12.38 -4.76
N THR A 28 26.75 -11.71 -4.72
CA THR A 28 26.24 -11.03 -3.54
C THR A 28 24.88 -11.63 -3.15
N LEU A 29 24.76 -12.07 -1.89
CA LEU A 29 23.51 -12.51 -1.29
C LEU A 29 23.02 -11.41 -0.36
N THR A 30 21.76 -11.00 -0.49
CA THR A 30 21.16 -9.95 0.35
C THR A 30 19.86 -10.45 0.95
N ALA A 31 19.72 -10.28 2.27
CA ALA A 31 18.47 -10.50 2.99
C ALA A 31 17.97 -9.17 3.56
N ASN A 32 16.74 -8.82 3.28
CA ASN A 32 16.07 -7.64 3.79
C ASN A 32 14.86 -8.03 4.64
N LEU A 33 14.67 -7.33 5.75
CA LEU A 33 13.50 -7.43 6.62
C LEU A 33 12.98 -6.03 6.88
N THR A 34 11.72 -5.76 6.49
CA THR A 34 11.11 -4.44 6.60
C THR A 34 9.78 -4.53 7.37
N PRO A 35 9.81 -4.48 8.72
CA PRO A 35 8.60 -4.34 9.52
C PRO A 35 8.07 -2.91 9.46
N THR A 36 6.74 -2.78 9.36
CA THR A 36 6.03 -1.50 9.50
C THR A 36 4.89 -1.67 10.50
N VAL A 37 4.77 -0.73 11.43
CA VAL A 37 3.65 -0.60 12.34
C VAL A 37 3.07 0.80 12.22
N GLY A 38 1.75 0.88 12.10
CA GLY A 38 1.02 2.14 12.01
C GLY A 38 -0.17 2.15 12.94
N THR A 39 -0.46 3.31 13.51
CA THR A 39 -1.68 3.57 14.28
C THR A 39 -2.32 4.85 13.79
N VAL A 40 -3.63 4.81 13.57
CA VAL A 40 -4.43 5.99 13.23
C VAL A 40 -5.50 6.15 14.29
N SER A 41 -5.67 7.37 14.75
CA SER A 41 -6.66 7.75 15.75
C SER A 41 -7.44 8.93 15.20
N ILE A 42 -8.72 8.72 14.97
CA ILE A 42 -9.64 9.73 14.46
C ILE A 42 -10.67 10.01 15.55
N LYS A 43 -10.91 11.28 15.84
CA LYS A 43 -11.95 11.72 16.74
C LYS A 43 -12.70 12.88 16.09
N GLU A 44 -13.97 12.68 15.83
CA GLU A 44 -14.85 13.67 15.22
C GLU A 44 -15.99 13.98 16.16
N MET A 45 -16.19 15.27 16.43
CA MET A 45 -17.30 15.76 17.22
C MET A 45 -18.05 16.82 16.41
N LYS A 46 -19.37 16.70 16.37
CA LYS A 46 -20.28 17.71 15.83
C LYS A 46 -21.20 18.19 16.95
N LYS A 47 -21.43 19.50 16.99
CA LYS A 47 -22.38 20.12 17.92
C LYS A 47 -23.66 20.47 17.19
N ALA A 48 -24.78 20.32 17.88
CA ALA A 48 -26.05 20.85 17.43
C ALA A 48 -25.97 22.38 17.30
N ILE A 49 -26.52 22.92 16.23
CA ILE A 49 -26.56 24.37 15.98
C ILE A 49 -28.02 24.79 16.01
N PRO A 50 -28.48 25.41 17.11
CA PRO A 50 -29.83 25.94 17.17
C PRO A 50 -29.96 27.20 16.30
N VAL A 51 -31.12 27.36 15.69
CA VAL A 51 -31.54 28.53 14.95
C VAL A 51 -32.61 29.25 15.75
N TYR A 52 -32.42 30.54 15.99
CA TYR A 52 -33.33 31.39 16.71
C TYR A 52 -34.00 32.38 15.79
N ASP A 53 -35.16 32.89 16.20
CA ASP A 53 -35.82 33.97 15.50
C ASP A 53 -34.95 35.23 15.49
N ALA A 54 -34.96 35.98 14.39
CA ALA A 54 -34.15 37.18 14.23
C ALA A 54 -34.62 38.39 15.07
N TYR A 55 -35.90 38.39 15.47
CA TYR A 55 -36.53 39.46 16.22
C TYR A 55 -36.79 39.05 17.69
N GLU A 56 -37.10 37.76 17.92
CA GLU A 56 -37.32 37.19 19.24
C GLU A 56 -36.21 36.17 19.53
N THR A 57 -35.06 36.64 20.00
CA THR A 57 -33.85 35.85 20.20
C THR A 57 -33.98 34.68 21.17
N ASP A 58 -35.04 34.63 21.96
CA ASP A 58 -35.34 33.55 22.90
C ASP A 58 -36.21 32.45 22.26
N VAL A 59 -36.73 32.68 21.05
CA VAL A 59 -37.57 31.69 20.35
C VAL A 59 -36.69 30.84 19.42
N MET A 60 -36.49 29.58 19.80
CA MET A 60 -35.77 28.61 18.99
C MET A 60 -36.65 28.08 17.85
N LEU A 61 -36.24 28.29 16.61
CA LEU A 61 -36.96 27.86 15.42
C LEU A 61 -36.60 26.42 15.00
N GLY A 62 -35.48 25.87 15.49
CA GLY A 62 -35.01 24.52 15.14
C GLY A 62 -33.51 24.43 15.15
N TYR A 63 -32.99 23.54 14.29
CA TYR A 63 -31.55 23.34 14.13
C TYR A 63 -31.15 23.49 12.67
N VAL A 64 -29.89 23.82 12.45
CA VAL A 64 -29.29 23.80 11.12
C VAL A 64 -29.27 22.35 10.60
N SER A 65 -29.62 22.15 9.33
CA SER A 65 -29.61 20.85 8.68
C SER A 65 -28.24 20.16 8.80
N GLY A 66 -28.20 18.90 9.23
CA GLY A 66 -26.98 18.16 9.50
C GLY A 66 -26.31 18.43 10.85
N TYR A 67 -26.85 19.37 11.66
CA TYR A 67 -26.35 19.73 13.00
C TYR A 67 -27.49 19.74 14.02
N THR A 68 -28.29 18.70 14.01
CA THR A 68 -29.52 18.61 14.82
C THR A 68 -29.27 18.00 16.21
N SER A 69 -28.12 17.33 16.39
CA SER A 69 -27.74 16.73 17.68
C SER A 69 -26.22 16.78 17.87
N ASN A 70 -25.80 16.72 19.14
CA ASN A 70 -24.38 16.54 19.45
C ASN A 70 -24.00 15.09 19.14
N SER A 71 -23.01 14.89 18.29
CA SER A 71 -22.50 13.56 17.94
C SER A 71 -21.01 13.45 18.17
N LEU A 72 -20.56 12.24 18.50
CA LEU A 72 -19.16 11.89 18.67
C LEU A 72 -18.86 10.58 17.93
N SER A 73 -17.80 10.55 17.18
CA SER A 73 -17.24 9.35 16.57
C SER A 73 -15.76 9.24 16.90
N GLU A 74 -15.35 8.08 17.37
CA GLU A 74 -13.96 7.75 17.60
C GLU A 74 -13.61 6.46 16.83
N GLU A 75 -12.48 6.50 16.10
CA GLU A 75 -11.97 5.35 15.37
C GLU A 75 -10.50 5.13 15.70
N ARG A 76 -10.14 3.87 15.85
CA ARG A 76 -8.77 3.40 16.03
C ARG A 76 -8.45 2.38 14.95
N ARG A 77 -7.35 2.61 14.22
CA ARG A 77 -6.85 1.70 13.19
C ARG A 77 -5.45 1.26 13.57
N ASN A 78 -5.21 -0.04 13.49
CA ASN A 78 -3.90 -0.65 13.62
C ASN A 78 -3.49 -1.26 12.29
N ILE A 79 -2.30 -0.93 11.86
CA ILE A 79 -1.71 -1.40 10.60
C ILE A 79 -0.39 -2.09 10.93
N LYS A 80 -0.21 -3.30 10.43
CA LYS A 80 1.05 -4.04 10.54
C LYS A 80 1.39 -4.61 9.19
N SER A 81 2.64 -4.46 8.77
CA SER A 81 3.15 -5.20 7.62
C SER A 81 4.56 -5.69 7.87
N LEU A 82 4.88 -6.79 7.23
CA LEU A 82 6.21 -7.38 7.25
C LEU A 82 6.56 -7.82 5.83
N GLU A 83 7.64 -7.22 5.32
CA GLU A 83 8.26 -7.62 4.06
C GLU A 83 9.57 -8.35 4.35
N LYS A 84 9.74 -9.51 3.73
CA LYS A 84 10.96 -10.32 3.75
C LYS A 84 11.41 -10.51 2.31
N GLN A 85 12.66 -10.20 2.05
CA GLN A 85 13.20 -10.31 0.69
C GLN A 85 14.57 -10.96 0.72
N PHE A 86 14.79 -11.90 -0.18
CA PHE A 86 16.07 -12.55 -0.40
C PHE A 86 16.47 -12.37 -1.85
N ILE A 87 17.68 -11.88 -2.08
CA ILE A 87 18.19 -11.57 -3.41
C ILE A 87 19.59 -12.17 -3.56
N ALA A 88 19.82 -12.85 -4.67
CA ALA A 88 21.14 -13.24 -5.12
C ALA A 88 21.47 -12.50 -6.41
N THR A 89 22.59 -11.80 -6.43
CA THR A 89 23.06 -11.03 -7.58
C THR A 89 24.46 -11.51 -7.98
N TYR A 90 24.61 -11.85 -9.23
CA TYR A 90 25.88 -12.23 -9.84
C TYR A 90 26.27 -11.22 -10.89
N ASP A 91 27.46 -10.60 -10.70
CA ASP A 91 28.03 -9.58 -11.57
C ASP A 91 29.38 -10.02 -12.09
N LYS A 92 29.54 -10.09 -13.41
CA LYS A 92 30.82 -10.47 -14.00
C LYS A 92 31.12 -9.76 -15.31
N THR A 93 32.37 -9.32 -15.45
CA THR A 93 32.89 -8.81 -16.69
C THR A 93 33.89 -9.80 -17.27
N PHE A 94 33.66 -10.26 -18.50
CA PHE A 94 34.55 -11.15 -19.26
C PHE A 94 35.24 -10.40 -20.36
N SER A 95 36.49 -10.70 -20.57
CA SER A 95 37.29 -10.13 -21.68
C SER A 95 37.17 -8.60 -21.81
N LYS A 96 36.91 -7.88 -20.72
CA LYS A 96 36.74 -6.41 -20.61
C LYS A 96 35.57 -5.80 -21.40
N VAL A 97 34.90 -6.55 -22.27
CA VAL A 97 33.81 -6.07 -23.15
C VAL A 97 32.45 -6.73 -22.90
N HIS A 98 32.45 -7.87 -22.25
CA HIS A 98 31.21 -8.57 -21.93
C HIS A 98 30.82 -8.35 -20.47
N ASN A 99 29.79 -7.57 -20.21
CA ASN A 99 29.26 -7.33 -18.86
C ASN A 99 27.98 -8.13 -18.69
N PHE A 100 27.97 -9.01 -17.71
CA PHE A 100 26.86 -9.87 -17.36
C PHE A 100 26.42 -9.59 -15.94
N ASN A 101 25.13 -9.33 -15.74
CA ASN A 101 24.47 -9.24 -14.43
C ASN A 101 23.26 -10.16 -14.41
N ALA A 102 23.20 -11.05 -13.45
CA ALA A 102 22.02 -11.87 -13.19
C ALA A 102 21.57 -11.68 -11.77
N MET A 103 20.27 -11.59 -11.56
CA MET A 103 19.65 -11.46 -10.25
C MET A 103 18.47 -12.42 -10.17
N VAL A 104 18.34 -13.12 -9.04
CA VAL A 104 17.13 -13.84 -8.65
C VAL A 104 16.73 -13.41 -7.27
N GLY A 105 15.44 -13.36 -7.00
CA GLY A 105 14.92 -12.93 -5.71
C GLY A 105 13.62 -13.62 -5.34
N TYR A 106 13.38 -13.64 -4.06
CA TYR A 106 12.15 -14.06 -3.40
C TYR A 106 11.66 -12.96 -2.48
N GLU A 107 10.37 -12.72 -2.47
CA GLU A 107 9.72 -11.74 -1.62
C GLU A 107 8.47 -12.36 -0.98
N ASP A 108 8.30 -12.15 0.33
CA ASP A 108 7.12 -12.53 1.10
C ASP A 108 6.64 -11.30 1.86
N TYR A 109 5.43 -10.88 1.60
CA TYR A 109 4.81 -9.72 2.23
C TYR A 109 3.52 -10.12 2.92
N SER A 110 3.34 -9.65 4.13
CA SER A 110 2.10 -9.76 4.89
C SER A 110 1.64 -8.40 5.39
N TYR A 111 0.35 -8.19 5.36
CA TYR A 111 -0.30 -6.96 5.81
C TYR A 111 -1.53 -7.32 6.64
N THR A 112 -1.66 -6.70 7.80
CA THR A 112 -2.82 -6.82 8.69
C THR A 112 -3.36 -5.43 8.96
N TYR A 113 -4.66 -5.29 8.80
CA TYR A 113 -5.42 -4.09 9.13
C TYR A 113 -6.51 -4.46 10.12
N GLU A 114 -6.61 -3.68 11.18
CA GLU A 114 -7.66 -3.80 12.20
C GLU A 114 -8.23 -2.42 12.47
N THR A 115 -9.55 -2.33 12.55
CA THR A 115 -10.23 -1.10 12.94
C THR A 115 -11.28 -1.38 14.01
N MET A 116 -11.41 -0.45 14.92
CA MET A 116 -12.45 -0.40 15.92
C MET A 116 -12.97 1.03 16.01
N SER A 117 -14.29 1.19 16.00
CA SER A 117 -14.93 2.49 16.12
C SER A 117 -16.09 2.45 17.11
N GLY A 118 -16.30 3.57 17.76
CA GLY A 118 -17.47 3.84 18.58
C GLY A 118 -18.06 5.18 18.18
N SER A 119 -19.38 5.27 18.13
CA SER A 119 -20.07 6.51 17.81
C SER A 119 -21.38 6.67 18.58
N THR A 120 -21.79 7.92 18.74
CA THR A 120 -23.08 8.29 19.29
C THR A 120 -23.60 9.55 18.59
N ASN A 121 -24.90 9.69 18.51
CA ASN A 121 -25.59 10.91 18.10
C ASN A 121 -26.33 11.61 19.24
N ASP A 122 -26.09 11.17 20.49
CA ASP A 122 -26.74 11.73 21.69
C ASP A 122 -25.70 11.93 22.80
N MET A 123 -25.06 13.12 22.75
CA MET A 123 -24.09 13.58 23.73
C MET A 123 -24.70 14.69 24.57
N SER A 124 -24.92 14.42 25.84
CA SER A 124 -25.45 15.43 26.77
C SER A 124 -24.45 16.54 27.09
N LEU A 125 -23.14 16.21 27.15
CA LEU A 125 -22.07 17.15 27.50
C LEU A 125 -21.10 17.34 26.31
N SER A 126 -21.32 18.38 25.53
CA SER A 126 -20.46 18.69 24.36
C SER A 126 -19.07 19.22 24.73
N SER A 127 -18.87 19.71 25.94
CA SER A 127 -17.56 20.20 26.42
C SER A 127 -16.61 19.08 26.82
N PHE A 128 -17.10 17.87 27.07
CA PHE A 128 -16.32 16.68 27.44
C PHE A 128 -16.63 15.54 26.47
N PRO A 129 -16.02 15.52 25.27
CA PRO A 129 -16.36 14.57 24.23
C PRO A 129 -15.72 13.19 24.49
N TYR A 130 -16.30 12.42 25.41
CA TYR A 130 -15.92 11.05 25.71
C TYR A 130 -17.14 10.12 25.56
N LEU A 131 -16.97 9.01 24.86
CA LEU A 131 -18.05 8.03 24.61
C LEU A 131 -18.68 7.48 25.90
N ASP A 132 -17.93 7.45 27.00
CA ASP A 132 -18.46 7.01 28.29
C ASP A 132 -19.55 7.92 28.85
N LEU A 133 -19.55 9.20 28.47
CA LEU A 133 -20.55 10.21 28.86
C LEU A 133 -21.76 10.25 27.91
N ALA A 134 -21.78 9.40 26.90
CA ALA A 134 -22.90 9.30 25.97
C ALA A 134 -24.08 8.52 26.57
N ASN A 135 -25.26 8.75 26.00
CA ASN A 135 -26.41 7.89 26.28
C ASN A 135 -26.09 6.45 25.81
N LYS A 136 -26.10 5.51 26.75
CA LYS A 136 -25.72 4.10 26.47
C LYS A 136 -26.61 3.43 25.42
N ASN A 137 -27.85 3.85 25.30
CA ASN A 137 -28.80 3.33 24.30
C ASN A 137 -28.57 3.89 22.89
N ALA A 138 -27.78 4.97 22.78
CA ALA A 138 -27.42 5.59 21.50
C ALA A 138 -26.00 5.26 21.02
N LEU A 139 -25.30 4.37 21.74
CA LEU A 139 -23.96 3.95 21.38
C LEU A 139 -24.00 2.91 20.27
N ALA A 140 -23.23 3.16 19.20
CA ALA A 140 -22.94 2.18 18.16
C ALA A 140 -21.45 1.81 18.20
N VAL A 141 -21.15 0.52 18.08
CA VAL A 141 -19.79 0.00 18.04
C VAL A 141 -19.61 -0.83 16.76
N ALA A 142 -18.50 -0.66 16.06
CA ALA A 142 -18.15 -1.45 14.90
C ALA A 142 -16.67 -1.81 14.94
N GLY A 143 -16.33 -2.94 14.32
CA GLY A 143 -14.96 -3.38 14.18
C GLY A 143 -14.81 -4.26 12.95
N ASN A 144 -13.65 -4.21 12.34
CA ASN A 144 -13.30 -5.03 11.18
C ASN A 144 -11.80 -5.34 11.18
N SER A 145 -11.46 -6.48 10.62
CA SER A 145 -10.07 -6.88 10.39
C SER A 145 -9.95 -7.63 9.08
N TYR A 146 -8.85 -7.40 8.37
CA TYR A 146 -8.48 -8.19 7.21
C TYR A 146 -6.97 -8.35 7.09
N GLN A 147 -6.57 -9.40 6.38
CA GLN A 147 -5.19 -9.70 6.11
C GLN A 147 -4.99 -9.89 4.60
N ASN A 148 -3.87 -9.40 4.11
CA ASN A 148 -3.41 -9.63 2.75
C ASN A 148 -1.99 -10.16 2.79
N ALA A 149 -1.68 -11.06 1.88
CA ALA A 149 -0.33 -11.55 1.71
C ALA A 149 -0.04 -11.74 0.22
N TYR A 150 1.21 -11.52 -0.17
CA TYR A 150 1.68 -11.92 -1.48
C TYR A 150 3.08 -12.53 -1.38
N ARG A 151 3.39 -13.39 -2.34
CA ARG A 151 4.70 -13.99 -2.56
C ARG A 151 5.11 -13.78 -3.99
N SER A 152 6.38 -13.52 -4.18
CA SER A 152 6.90 -13.26 -5.50
C SER A 152 8.24 -13.93 -5.68
N PHE A 153 8.40 -14.53 -6.86
CA PHE A 153 9.69 -14.96 -7.38
C PHE A 153 10.03 -14.06 -8.55
N PHE A 154 11.22 -13.52 -8.57
CA PHE A 154 11.63 -12.64 -9.65
C PHE A 154 13.07 -12.88 -10.07
N GLY A 155 13.34 -12.61 -11.32
CA GLY A 155 14.67 -12.70 -11.88
C GLY A 155 14.90 -11.66 -12.96
N ARG A 156 16.15 -11.29 -13.12
CA ARG A 156 16.62 -10.38 -14.16
C ARG A 156 17.96 -10.84 -14.68
N VAL A 157 18.12 -10.82 -15.99
CA VAL A 157 19.40 -10.99 -16.67
C VAL A 157 19.65 -9.73 -17.50
N MET A 158 20.80 -9.14 -17.30
CA MET A 158 21.30 -8.04 -18.11
C MET A 158 22.62 -8.43 -18.75
N TYR A 159 22.73 -8.16 -20.02
CA TYR A 159 23.95 -8.35 -20.77
C TYR A 159 24.28 -7.10 -21.57
N ASN A 160 25.53 -6.71 -21.51
CA ASN A 160 26.05 -5.57 -22.24
C ASN A 160 27.34 -6.00 -22.97
N TYR A 161 27.35 -5.81 -24.27
CA TYR A 161 28.51 -6.05 -25.08
C TYR A 161 29.12 -4.72 -25.52
N ASP A 162 30.37 -4.49 -25.11
CA ASP A 162 31.24 -3.37 -25.50
C ASP A 162 30.56 -1.97 -25.36
N SER A 163 29.69 -1.82 -24.36
CA SER A 163 28.87 -0.61 -24.14
C SER A 163 28.06 -0.17 -25.36
N ARG A 164 27.82 -1.07 -26.31
CA ARG A 164 27.08 -0.85 -27.56
C ARG A 164 25.75 -1.56 -27.59
N TYR A 165 25.73 -2.84 -27.25
CA TYR A 165 24.53 -3.67 -27.31
C TYR A 165 24.10 -4.07 -25.91
N TYR A 166 22.84 -3.84 -25.61
CA TYR A 166 22.24 -4.12 -24.33
C TYR A 166 21.04 -5.07 -24.49
N LEU A 167 21.00 -6.09 -23.69
CA LEU A 167 19.86 -7.00 -23.54
C LEU A 167 19.48 -7.04 -22.07
N GLN A 168 18.19 -6.93 -21.78
CA GLN A 168 17.65 -7.17 -20.45
C GLN A 168 16.40 -8.03 -20.57
N ILE A 169 16.35 -9.08 -19.76
CA ILE A 169 15.19 -9.96 -19.61
C ILE A 169 14.82 -9.94 -18.14
N ASN A 170 13.54 -9.73 -17.84
CA ASN A 170 12.99 -9.87 -16.51
C ASN A 170 11.85 -10.88 -16.54
N ALA A 171 11.71 -11.61 -15.46
CA ALA A 171 10.58 -12.47 -15.21
C ALA A 171 10.15 -12.31 -13.75
N ARG A 172 8.85 -12.19 -13.52
CA ARG A 172 8.27 -12.14 -12.17
C ARG A 172 7.04 -13.03 -12.12
N GLU A 173 6.94 -13.81 -11.08
CA GLU A 173 5.78 -14.63 -10.76
C GLU A 173 5.25 -14.18 -9.39
N ASP A 174 4.03 -13.68 -9.36
CA ASP A 174 3.39 -13.13 -8.17
C ASP A 174 2.18 -13.95 -7.78
N GLY A 175 2.13 -14.37 -6.52
CA GLY A 175 0.99 -15.05 -5.92
C GLY A 175 0.35 -14.19 -4.85
N SER A 176 -0.93 -13.80 -5.03
CA SER A 176 -1.66 -12.95 -4.09
C SER A 176 -2.78 -13.73 -3.38
N SER A 177 -2.92 -13.49 -2.06
CA SER A 177 -3.99 -14.07 -1.24
C SER A 177 -5.39 -13.55 -1.61
N ARG A 178 -5.48 -12.50 -2.41
CA ARG A 178 -6.76 -11.93 -2.89
C ARG A 178 -7.47 -12.83 -3.87
N PHE A 179 -6.73 -13.73 -4.55
CA PHE A 179 -7.27 -14.67 -5.52
C PHE A 179 -7.48 -16.06 -4.94
N HIS A 180 -8.42 -16.80 -5.51
CA HIS A 180 -8.63 -18.21 -5.17
C HIS A 180 -7.34 -19.02 -5.38
N LYS A 181 -7.13 -20.05 -4.58
CA LYS A 181 -5.91 -20.88 -4.58
C LYS A 181 -5.50 -21.39 -5.98
N ASP A 182 -6.46 -21.69 -6.85
CA ASP A 182 -6.22 -22.25 -8.18
C ASP A 182 -5.82 -21.20 -9.23
N HIS A 183 -6.02 -19.91 -8.96
CA HIS A 183 -5.74 -18.79 -9.85
C HIS A 183 -4.91 -17.70 -9.18
N ARG A 184 -4.14 -18.06 -8.17
CA ARG A 184 -3.41 -17.13 -7.31
C ARG A 184 -2.14 -16.59 -7.95
N TRP A 185 -1.52 -17.38 -8.86
CA TRP A 185 -0.23 -17.07 -9.44
C TRP A 185 -0.36 -16.45 -10.82
N GLY A 186 0.37 -15.38 -11.06
CA GLY A 186 0.49 -14.71 -12.33
C GLY A 186 1.95 -14.54 -12.75
N PHE A 187 2.25 -14.81 -14.02
CA PHE A 187 3.60 -14.71 -14.58
C PHE A 187 3.72 -13.48 -15.50
N PHE A 188 4.72 -12.65 -15.26
CA PHE A 188 4.91 -11.34 -15.89
C PHE A 188 6.33 -11.22 -16.47
N PRO A 189 6.57 -11.71 -17.69
CA PRO A 189 7.83 -11.55 -18.37
C PRO A 189 7.95 -10.18 -19.05
N SER A 190 9.18 -9.70 -19.17
CA SER A 190 9.52 -8.55 -20.00
C SER A 190 10.92 -8.68 -20.59
N ALA A 191 11.13 -8.08 -21.76
CA ALA A 191 12.41 -8.01 -22.42
C ALA A 191 12.65 -6.62 -23.01
N SER A 192 13.90 -6.19 -23.01
CA SER A 192 14.32 -4.95 -23.66
C SER A 192 15.67 -5.11 -24.32
N VAL A 193 15.82 -4.40 -25.42
CA VAL A 193 17.09 -4.28 -26.17
C VAL A 193 17.48 -2.83 -26.29
N GLY A 194 18.77 -2.58 -26.33
CA GLY A 194 19.34 -1.25 -26.54
C GLY A 194 20.55 -1.32 -27.43
N TRP A 195 20.68 -0.34 -28.32
CA TRP A 195 21.82 -0.18 -29.20
C TRP A 195 22.32 1.27 -29.14
N VAL A 196 23.57 1.44 -28.70
CA VAL A 196 24.25 2.74 -28.70
C VAL A 196 24.93 2.91 -30.04
N ILE A 197 24.23 3.50 -30.99
CA ILE A 197 24.67 3.69 -32.38
C ILE A 197 25.86 4.61 -32.41
N SER A 198 25.91 5.63 -31.55
CA SER A 198 27.07 6.57 -31.51
C SER A 198 28.40 5.90 -31.14
N ASN A 199 28.38 4.70 -30.53
CA ASN A 199 29.59 3.96 -30.21
C ASN A 199 30.06 3.05 -31.36
N GLU A 200 29.36 3.04 -32.49
CA GLU A 200 29.76 2.28 -33.65
C GLU A 200 30.89 2.97 -34.44
N LYS A 201 31.73 2.16 -35.06
CA LYS A 201 32.87 2.69 -35.83
C LYS A 201 32.45 3.65 -36.94
N PHE A 202 31.32 3.41 -37.60
CA PHE A 202 30.81 4.26 -38.68
C PHE A 202 30.31 5.62 -38.20
N MET A 203 30.04 5.77 -36.89
CA MET A 203 29.56 7.02 -36.30
C MET A 203 30.70 7.94 -35.81
N GLN A 204 31.93 7.42 -35.66
CA GLN A 204 33.07 8.15 -35.06
C GLN A 204 33.46 9.46 -35.80
N ASN A 205 33.16 9.56 -37.09
CA ASN A 205 33.41 10.73 -37.89
C ASN A 205 32.23 11.70 -38.01
N ILE A 206 31.11 11.41 -37.37
CA ILE A 206 29.89 12.23 -37.40
C ILE A 206 29.87 13.13 -36.18
N THR A 207 30.55 14.26 -36.25
CA THR A 207 30.75 15.21 -35.14
C THR A 207 29.51 15.89 -34.59
N PRO A 208 28.39 16.12 -35.33
CA PRO A 208 27.22 16.78 -34.80
C PRO A 208 26.41 15.91 -33.77
N ILE A 209 26.64 14.58 -33.77
CA ILE A 209 25.89 13.64 -32.91
C ILE A 209 26.84 13.08 -31.86
N SER A 210 26.76 13.60 -30.63
CA SER A 210 27.59 13.13 -29.52
C SER A 210 27.05 11.82 -28.88
N TYR A 211 25.73 11.58 -28.93
CA TYR A 211 25.12 10.39 -28.39
C TYR A 211 23.83 10.03 -29.13
N LEU A 212 23.73 8.80 -29.61
CA LEU A 212 22.57 8.24 -30.26
C LEU A 212 22.32 6.82 -29.75
N LYS A 213 21.15 6.56 -29.15
CA LYS A 213 20.77 5.26 -28.64
C LYS A 213 19.37 4.89 -29.08
N PHE A 214 19.21 3.71 -29.64
CA PHE A 214 17.92 3.07 -29.88
C PHE A 214 17.56 2.14 -28.71
N ARG A 215 16.28 2.10 -28.34
CA ARG A 215 15.74 1.17 -27.32
C ARG A 215 14.39 0.66 -27.75
N ALA A 216 14.14 -0.64 -27.50
CA ALA A 216 12.83 -1.26 -27.64
C ALA A 216 12.57 -2.18 -26.45
N SER A 217 11.32 -2.27 -26.01
CA SER A 217 10.92 -3.13 -24.91
C SER A 217 9.51 -3.68 -25.12
N ILE A 218 9.28 -4.87 -24.61
CA ILE A 218 7.98 -5.53 -24.55
C ILE A 218 7.83 -6.19 -23.19
N GLY A 219 6.62 -6.23 -22.64
CA GLY A 219 6.36 -6.89 -21.37
C GLY A 219 4.88 -6.99 -21.06
N THR A 220 4.56 -7.83 -20.11
CA THR A 220 3.23 -8.00 -19.54
C THR A 220 3.20 -7.50 -18.11
N LEU A 221 2.08 -6.93 -17.69
CA LEU A 221 1.85 -6.42 -16.35
C LEU A 221 0.61 -7.06 -15.74
N GLY A 222 0.65 -7.33 -14.44
CA GLY A 222 -0.49 -7.77 -13.66
C GLY A 222 -1.13 -6.62 -12.89
N ASN A 223 -2.40 -6.79 -12.54
CA ASN A 223 -3.12 -5.90 -11.66
C ASN A 223 -3.89 -6.73 -10.62
N GLU A 224 -3.64 -6.50 -9.32
CA GLU A 224 -4.34 -7.15 -8.21
C GLU A 224 -5.34 -6.22 -7.48
N ARG A 225 -5.70 -5.07 -8.07
CA ARG A 225 -6.62 -4.10 -7.47
C ARG A 225 -8.06 -4.58 -7.47
N ILE A 226 -8.29 -5.69 -6.80
CA ILE A 226 -9.62 -6.23 -6.51
C ILE A 226 -9.84 -6.18 -5.00
N GLY A 227 -11.10 -6.29 -4.55
CA GLY A 227 -11.43 -6.39 -3.13
C GLY A 227 -10.73 -7.57 -2.46
N ASN A 228 -10.71 -7.57 -1.12
CA ASN A 228 -10.15 -8.70 -0.37
C ASN A 228 -11.08 -9.90 -0.48
N TYR A 229 -10.55 -11.05 -0.89
CA TYR A 229 -11.27 -12.33 -0.97
C TYR A 229 -12.61 -12.28 -1.72
N PRO A 230 -12.71 -11.67 -2.92
CA PRO A 230 -13.99 -11.52 -3.63
C PRO A 230 -14.61 -12.86 -4.06
N TYR A 231 -13.87 -13.96 -3.97
CA TYR A 231 -14.32 -15.33 -4.26
C TYR A 231 -15.03 -16.00 -3.07
N GLN A 232 -15.02 -15.36 -1.89
CA GLN A 232 -15.71 -15.88 -0.71
C GLN A 232 -17.16 -15.36 -0.66
N THR A 233 -18.09 -16.24 -0.30
CA THR A 233 -19.47 -15.84 -0.03
C THR A 233 -19.54 -15.18 1.34
N TYR A 234 -20.02 -13.94 1.39
CA TYR A 234 -20.26 -13.23 2.63
C TYR A 234 -21.69 -13.47 3.10
N ILE A 235 -21.83 -13.84 4.36
CA ILE A 235 -23.12 -13.86 5.04
C ILE A 235 -23.21 -12.56 5.83
N SER A 236 -24.16 -11.69 5.44
CA SER A 236 -24.45 -10.47 6.19
C SER A 236 -25.61 -10.74 7.15
N PHE A 237 -25.36 -10.61 8.45
CA PHE A 237 -26.38 -10.71 9.49
C PHE A 237 -26.97 -9.31 9.75
N ASN A 238 -27.88 -8.88 8.88
CA ASN A 238 -28.71 -7.72 9.17
C ASN A 238 -30.01 -8.23 9.80
N ASN A 239 -30.20 -7.97 11.10
CA ASN A 239 -31.41 -8.28 11.84
C ASN A 239 -31.80 -9.78 11.84
N ALA A 240 -30.85 -10.68 12.01
CA ALA A 240 -31.19 -12.08 12.27
C ALA A 240 -31.83 -12.20 13.66
N ILE A 241 -33.15 -12.51 13.70
CA ILE A 241 -33.81 -12.98 14.91
C ILE A 241 -33.34 -14.42 15.10
N MET A 242 -32.46 -14.65 16.06
CA MET A 242 -32.14 -16.02 16.49
C MET A 242 -33.28 -16.48 17.42
N TYR A 243 -33.97 -17.52 17.03
CA TYR A 243 -34.83 -18.29 17.93
C TYR A 243 -33.97 -19.35 18.61
N ASP A 244 -34.00 -19.39 19.94
CA ASP A 244 -33.48 -20.51 20.72
C ASP A 244 -34.32 -21.75 20.52
#